data_2e12db4ad18f8931f0953fc2217acdfe
#
_entry.id   2e12db4ad18f8931f0953fc2217acdfe
#
_cell.length_a   1.000
_cell.length_b   1.000
_cell.length_c   1.000
_cell.angle_alpha   90.00
_cell.angle_beta   90.00
_cell.angle_gamma   90.00
#
_symmetry.space_group_name_H-M   'P 1'
#
loop_
_entity.id
_entity.type
_entity.pdbx_description
1 polymer ?
#
loop_
_entity_poly.entity_id
_entity_poly.type
_entity_poly.pdbx_seq_one_letter_code
_entity_poly.pdbx_strand_id
1 'polypeptide(L)'
;MSGPRIAAVVLAAGLSSRMGSNKLLADFHGQPLIAQTVGRIAAAGVEQIFVVTGHQAEVIKQALASAKVRFVHNDAYASGLASSLRAGVAAAKDHDALLVCLGDMPLVNSADLKRFIAAYCDDRSIVVPVKDRQLGNPVLWGKAHFKTLLSLTGDRGARSILEENRERVTEVTVTDSGVLLDADTPEALEQIRESLS
;
A
#
# COMPACT_ATOMS: atom_id res chain seq x y z
N MET A 1 -6.65 -5.93 27.35
CA MET A 1 -6.28 -4.73 26.56
C MET A 1 -6.49 -5.10 25.08
N SER A 2 -7.26 -4.31 24.35
CA SER A 2 -7.38 -4.50 22.90
C SER A 2 -6.01 -4.27 22.25
N GLY A 3 -5.64 -5.07 21.26
CA GLY A 3 -4.40 -4.87 20.49
C GLY A 3 -4.38 -3.53 19.76
N PRO A 4 -3.26 -3.17 19.11
CA PRO A 4 -3.12 -1.91 18.39
C PRO A 4 -4.12 -1.86 17.21
N ARG A 5 -4.71 -0.70 16.99
CA ARG A 5 -5.62 -0.43 15.89
C ARG A 5 -4.82 -0.07 14.63
N ILE A 6 -4.60 -1.05 13.77
CA ILE A 6 -3.83 -0.87 12.54
C ILE A 6 -4.77 -0.85 11.33
N ALA A 7 -4.71 0.22 10.54
CA ALA A 7 -5.41 0.29 9.26
C ALA A 7 -4.45 0.13 8.08
N ALA A 8 -5.00 -0.25 6.92
CA ALA A 8 -4.27 -0.18 5.66
C ALA A 8 -4.72 1.02 4.84
N VAL A 9 -3.78 1.69 4.18
CA VAL A 9 -4.00 2.73 3.18
C VAL A 9 -3.49 2.22 1.84
N VAL A 10 -4.41 1.95 0.91
CA VAL A 10 -4.09 1.45 -0.43
C VAL A 10 -4.10 2.60 -1.41
N LEU A 11 -2.96 2.91 -2.02
CA LEU A 11 -2.82 3.98 -2.99
C LEU A 11 -3.26 3.48 -4.37
N ALA A 12 -4.39 3.99 -4.87
CA ALA A 12 -5.05 3.57 -6.10
C ALA A 12 -5.50 4.76 -6.98
N ALA A 13 -4.85 5.93 -6.82
CA ALA A 13 -5.25 7.17 -7.47
C ALA A 13 -4.45 7.52 -8.74
N GLY A 14 -3.44 6.69 -9.11
CA GLY A 14 -2.48 6.96 -10.18
C GLY A 14 -3.09 6.96 -11.58
N LEU A 15 -2.45 7.70 -12.50
CA LEU A 15 -2.88 7.86 -13.90
C LEU A 15 -2.62 6.64 -14.79
N SER A 16 -1.78 5.69 -14.36
CA SER A 16 -1.35 4.53 -15.17
C SER A 16 -0.83 4.90 -16.57
N SER A 17 -0.14 6.05 -16.69
CA SER A 17 0.22 6.67 -17.98
C SER A 17 1.08 5.79 -18.90
N ARG A 18 1.85 4.85 -18.33
CA ARG A 18 2.73 3.94 -19.08
C ARG A 18 2.01 2.71 -19.65
N MET A 19 0.83 2.38 -19.12
CA MET A 19 0.09 1.16 -19.46
C MET A 19 -0.95 1.37 -20.59
N GLY A 20 -1.26 2.63 -20.99
CA GLY A 20 -2.33 2.93 -21.94
C GLY A 20 -3.74 2.66 -21.41
N SER A 21 -3.86 1.90 -20.33
CA SER A 21 -5.10 1.60 -19.61
C SER A 21 -4.82 1.58 -18.10
N ASN A 22 -5.88 1.56 -17.28
CA ASN A 22 -5.72 1.50 -15.84
C ASN A 22 -5.18 0.14 -15.40
N LYS A 23 -3.91 0.07 -15.01
CA LYS A 23 -3.22 -1.16 -14.58
C LYS A 23 -3.92 -1.88 -13.42
N LEU A 24 -4.58 -1.14 -12.54
CA LEU A 24 -5.28 -1.70 -11.38
C LEU A 24 -6.51 -2.52 -11.76
N LEU A 25 -7.02 -2.31 -12.98
CA LEU A 25 -8.16 -3.03 -13.55
C LEU A 25 -7.74 -4.17 -14.48
N ALA A 26 -6.44 -4.33 -14.74
CA ALA A 26 -5.94 -5.43 -15.54
C ALA A 26 -6.37 -6.77 -14.93
N ASP A 27 -6.74 -7.71 -15.80
CA ASP A 27 -7.07 -9.05 -15.35
C ASP A 27 -5.88 -9.71 -14.68
N PHE A 28 -6.09 -10.24 -13.49
CA PHE A 28 -5.11 -10.98 -12.72
C PHE A 28 -5.77 -12.25 -12.16
N HIS A 29 -5.56 -13.37 -12.84
CA HIS A 29 -6.18 -14.66 -12.52
C HIS A 29 -7.71 -14.58 -12.36
N GLY A 30 -8.39 -13.94 -13.31
CA GLY A 30 -9.86 -13.86 -13.39
C GLY A 30 -10.51 -12.77 -12.53
N GLN A 31 -9.72 -11.86 -11.95
CA GLN A 31 -10.23 -10.70 -11.22
C GLN A 31 -9.34 -9.46 -11.45
N PRO A 32 -9.86 -8.23 -11.20
CA PRO A 32 -9.03 -7.03 -11.26
C PRO A 32 -7.83 -7.11 -10.30
N LEU A 33 -6.66 -6.67 -10.76
CA LEU A 33 -5.42 -6.68 -9.98
C LEU A 33 -5.58 -6.03 -8.59
N ILE A 34 -6.28 -4.89 -8.52
CA ILE A 34 -6.56 -4.20 -7.25
C ILE A 34 -7.40 -5.06 -6.29
N ALA A 35 -8.31 -5.90 -6.81
CA ALA A 35 -9.14 -6.78 -5.97
C ALA A 35 -8.28 -7.87 -5.31
N GLN A 36 -7.30 -8.41 -6.04
CA GLN A 36 -6.32 -9.35 -5.48
C GLN A 36 -5.50 -8.70 -4.36
N THR A 37 -4.95 -7.51 -4.62
CA THR A 37 -4.17 -6.76 -3.63
C THR A 37 -4.97 -6.49 -2.36
N VAL A 38 -6.19 -5.95 -2.49
CA VAL A 38 -7.07 -5.66 -1.36
C VAL A 38 -7.48 -6.93 -0.61
N GLY A 39 -7.75 -8.03 -1.33
CA GLY A 39 -8.08 -9.32 -0.72
C GLY A 39 -6.97 -9.86 0.18
N ARG A 40 -5.71 -9.75 -0.25
CA ARG A 40 -4.53 -10.16 0.56
C ARG A 40 -4.35 -9.28 1.79
N ILE A 41 -4.57 -7.96 1.66
CA ILE A 41 -4.53 -7.02 2.79
C ILE A 41 -5.65 -7.33 3.79
N ALA A 42 -6.86 -7.59 3.33
CA ALA A 42 -7.98 -7.98 4.19
C ALA A 42 -7.69 -9.27 4.97
N ALA A 43 -7.08 -10.27 4.31
CA ALA A 43 -6.67 -11.52 4.95
C ALA A 43 -5.54 -11.36 5.99
N ALA A 44 -4.84 -10.23 6.00
CA ALA A 44 -3.81 -9.92 7.00
C ALA A 44 -4.40 -9.49 8.36
N GLY A 45 -5.67 -9.14 8.43
CA GLY A 45 -6.36 -8.84 9.68
C GLY A 45 -6.21 -7.39 10.15
N VAL A 46 -6.02 -6.43 9.24
CA VAL A 46 -6.11 -5.00 9.56
C VAL A 46 -7.52 -4.61 9.98
N GLU A 47 -7.66 -3.61 10.86
CA GLU A 47 -8.98 -3.17 11.37
C GLU A 47 -9.85 -2.54 10.27
N GLN A 48 -9.23 -1.73 9.40
CA GLN A 48 -9.91 -1.01 8.32
C GLN A 48 -8.99 -0.87 7.11
N ILE A 49 -9.56 -0.92 5.92
CA ILE A 49 -8.86 -0.63 4.66
C ILE A 49 -9.42 0.66 4.07
N PHE A 50 -8.55 1.64 3.84
CA PHE A 50 -8.84 2.87 3.11
C PHE A 50 -8.24 2.77 1.71
N VAL A 51 -9.06 2.87 0.66
CA VAL A 51 -8.61 2.88 -0.73
C VAL A 51 -8.65 4.30 -1.23
N VAL A 52 -7.48 4.87 -1.48
CA VAL A 52 -7.36 6.23 -2.03
C VAL A 52 -7.53 6.19 -3.53
N THR A 53 -8.60 6.80 -4.02
CA THR A 53 -8.95 6.89 -5.45
C THR A 53 -8.71 8.30 -5.99
N GLY A 54 -8.55 8.41 -7.29
CA GLY A 54 -8.40 9.68 -8.02
C GLY A 54 -8.83 9.49 -9.46
N HIS A 55 -7.88 9.23 -10.36
CA HIS A 55 -8.19 8.89 -11.74
C HIS A 55 -9.09 7.64 -11.82
N GLN A 56 -10.17 7.72 -12.60
CA GLN A 56 -11.13 6.62 -12.80
C GLN A 56 -11.69 6.03 -11.49
N ALA A 57 -11.97 6.88 -10.49
CA ALA A 57 -12.41 6.47 -9.16
C ALA A 57 -13.62 5.51 -9.20
N GLU A 58 -14.62 5.79 -10.05
CA GLU A 58 -15.85 4.98 -10.10
C GLU A 58 -15.59 3.55 -10.60
N VAL A 59 -14.68 3.37 -11.54
CA VAL A 59 -14.32 2.02 -12.04
C VAL A 59 -13.56 1.22 -10.97
N ILE A 60 -12.68 1.88 -10.21
CA ILE A 60 -12.01 1.26 -9.05
C ILE A 60 -13.03 0.86 -7.97
N LYS A 61 -14.02 1.72 -7.68
CA LYS A 61 -15.08 1.40 -6.73
C LYS A 61 -15.91 0.19 -7.18
N GLN A 62 -16.24 0.11 -8.48
CA GLN A 62 -16.94 -1.05 -9.05
C GLN A 62 -16.10 -2.34 -8.93
N ALA A 63 -14.80 -2.29 -9.23
CA ALA A 63 -13.90 -3.43 -9.09
C ALA A 63 -13.79 -3.96 -7.65
N LEU A 64 -14.06 -3.11 -6.67
CA LEU A 64 -14.02 -3.42 -5.24
C LEU A 64 -15.40 -3.45 -4.56
N ALA A 65 -16.49 -3.55 -5.32
CA ALA A 65 -17.86 -3.46 -4.78
C ALA A 65 -18.18 -4.52 -3.70
N SER A 66 -17.54 -5.69 -3.76
CA SER A 66 -17.69 -6.75 -2.76
C SER A 66 -16.73 -6.66 -1.57
N ALA A 67 -15.74 -5.76 -1.63
CA ALA A 67 -14.72 -5.62 -0.60
C ALA A 67 -15.19 -4.70 0.55
N LYS A 68 -14.84 -5.06 1.78
CA LYS A 68 -15.12 -4.23 2.96
C LYS A 68 -14.05 -3.12 3.09
N VAL A 69 -14.17 -2.06 2.30
CA VAL A 69 -13.22 -0.95 2.27
C VAL A 69 -13.93 0.40 2.42
N ARG A 70 -13.18 1.43 2.82
CA ARG A 70 -13.61 2.83 2.76
C ARG A 70 -12.88 3.53 1.62
N PHE A 71 -13.61 4.16 0.72
CA PHE A 71 -13.01 4.96 -0.35
C PHE A 71 -12.73 6.38 0.12
N VAL A 72 -11.54 6.87 -0.25
CA VAL A 72 -11.10 8.25 -0.01
C VAL A 72 -10.77 8.85 -1.37
N HIS A 73 -11.55 9.83 -1.81
CA HIS A 73 -11.26 10.50 -3.07
C HIS A 73 -10.19 11.57 -2.89
N ASN A 74 -9.20 11.59 -3.76
CA ASN A 74 -8.13 12.59 -3.81
C ASN A 74 -8.30 13.43 -5.07
N ASP A 75 -8.87 14.62 -4.97
CA ASP A 75 -9.04 15.54 -6.10
C ASP A 75 -7.69 16.02 -6.67
N ALA A 76 -6.65 16.04 -5.83
CA ALA A 76 -5.31 16.48 -6.20
C ALA A 76 -4.41 15.34 -6.71
N TYR A 77 -4.97 14.20 -7.16
CA TYR A 77 -4.20 13.01 -7.56
C TYR A 77 -3.13 13.29 -8.63
N ALA A 78 -3.36 14.27 -9.51
CA ALA A 78 -2.40 14.67 -10.54
C ALA A 78 -1.17 15.42 -10.00
N SER A 79 -1.17 15.84 -8.73
CA SER A 79 -0.04 16.54 -8.09
C SER A 79 1.03 15.63 -7.50
N GLY A 80 0.96 14.32 -7.78
CA GLY A 80 1.95 13.32 -7.38
C GLY A 80 1.52 12.43 -6.23
N LEU A 81 2.34 11.40 -5.99
CA LEU A 81 2.09 10.30 -5.03
C LEU A 81 1.82 10.82 -3.61
N ALA A 82 2.54 11.87 -3.19
CA ALA A 82 2.41 12.45 -1.85
C ALA A 82 0.98 12.94 -1.56
N SER A 83 0.25 13.44 -2.56
CA SER A 83 -1.13 13.90 -2.39
C SER A 83 -2.07 12.75 -1.99
N SER A 84 -1.92 11.59 -2.61
CA SER A 84 -2.69 10.38 -2.31
C SER A 84 -2.33 9.81 -0.95
N LEU A 85 -1.05 9.80 -0.60
CA LEU A 85 -0.59 9.38 0.72
C LEU A 85 -1.19 10.27 1.82
N ARG A 86 -1.14 11.60 1.65
CA ARG A 86 -1.74 12.55 2.61
C ARG A 86 -3.23 12.31 2.78
N ALA A 87 -3.98 12.14 1.69
CA ALA A 87 -5.42 11.86 1.75
C ALA A 87 -5.72 10.60 2.56
N GLY A 88 -4.96 9.52 2.34
CA GLY A 88 -5.09 8.27 3.07
C GLY A 88 -4.74 8.40 4.56
N VAL A 89 -3.62 9.04 4.88
CA VAL A 89 -3.19 9.28 6.28
C VAL A 89 -4.21 10.15 7.03
N ALA A 90 -4.74 11.20 6.40
CA ALA A 90 -5.74 12.07 7.00
C ALA A 90 -7.04 11.31 7.32
N ALA A 91 -7.49 10.42 6.42
CA ALA A 91 -8.68 9.61 6.62
C ALA A 91 -8.52 8.56 7.72
N ALA A 92 -7.31 8.06 7.93
CA ALA A 92 -7.01 6.99 8.88
C ALA A 92 -6.32 7.46 10.18
N LYS A 93 -6.31 8.77 10.46
CA LYS A 93 -5.57 9.43 11.56
C LYS A 93 -5.87 8.91 12.97
N ASP A 94 -7.02 8.28 13.17
CA ASP A 94 -7.46 7.79 14.49
C ASP A 94 -6.92 6.38 14.83
N HIS A 95 -6.15 5.76 13.93
CA HIS A 95 -5.48 4.48 14.15
C HIS A 95 -4.10 4.67 14.80
N ASP A 96 -3.56 3.61 15.38
CA ASP A 96 -2.25 3.62 16.05
C ASP A 96 -1.09 3.46 15.06
N ALA A 97 -1.35 2.77 13.93
CA ALA A 97 -0.42 2.64 12.82
C ALA A 97 -1.15 2.47 11.49
N LEU A 98 -0.44 2.77 10.39
CA LEU A 98 -0.91 2.61 9.02
C LEU A 98 0.02 1.74 8.21
N LEU A 99 -0.51 0.68 7.61
CA LEU A 99 0.15 -0.10 6.58
C LEU A 99 -0.11 0.58 5.22
N VAL A 100 0.88 1.27 4.68
CA VAL A 100 0.78 1.97 3.40
C VAL A 100 1.14 1.02 2.28
N CYS A 101 0.15 0.68 1.46
CA CYS A 101 0.23 -0.29 0.38
C CYS A 101 0.09 0.39 -0.98
N LEU A 102 0.78 -0.13 -2.00
CA LEU A 102 0.52 0.21 -3.39
C LEU A 102 -0.56 -0.72 -3.95
N GLY A 103 -1.51 -0.18 -4.73
CA GLY A 103 -2.62 -0.94 -5.28
C GLY A 103 -2.23 -1.95 -6.35
N ASP A 104 -1.03 -1.83 -6.92
CA ASP A 104 -0.48 -2.61 -8.03
C ASP A 104 0.55 -3.68 -7.63
N MET A 105 0.56 -4.08 -6.36
CA MET A 105 1.44 -5.12 -5.82
C MET A 105 0.66 -6.39 -5.41
N PRO A 106 0.11 -7.16 -6.37
CA PRO A 106 -0.76 -8.29 -6.07
C PRO A 106 -0.02 -9.50 -5.49
N LEU A 107 1.31 -9.54 -5.56
CA LEU A 107 2.13 -10.65 -5.06
C LEU A 107 2.47 -10.57 -3.58
N VAL A 108 2.32 -9.43 -2.93
CA VAL A 108 2.56 -9.33 -1.48
C VAL A 108 1.60 -10.26 -0.74
N ASN A 109 2.12 -11.30 -0.11
CA ASN A 109 1.28 -12.33 0.50
C ASN A 109 0.77 -11.93 1.90
N SER A 110 -0.38 -12.48 2.29
CA SER A 110 -1.02 -12.16 3.58
C SER A 110 -0.24 -12.64 4.81
N ALA A 111 0.61 -13.66 4.66
CA ALA A 111 1.43 -14.16 5.76
C ALA A 111 2.54 -13.13 6.11
N ASP A 112 3.19 -12.56 5.09
CA ASP A 112 4.18 -11.50 5.30
C ASP A 112 3.52 -10.24 5.84
N LEU A 113 2.35 -9.85 5.34
CA LEU A 113 1.58 -8.72 5.89
C LEU A 113 1.29 -8.91 7.39
N LYS A 114 0.91 -10.12 7.83
CA LYS A 114 0.73 -10.43 9.25
C LYS A 114 2.03 -10.28 10.06
N ARG A 115 3.16 -10.67 9.47
CA ARG A 115 4.49 -10.49 10.12
C ARG A 115 4.84 -9.01 10.28
N PHE A 116 4.52 -8.16 9.28
CA PHE A 116 4.73 -6.71 9.38
C PHE A 116 3.86 -6.10 10.48
N ILE A 117 2.58 -6.50 10.56
CA ILE A 117 1.67 -6.07 11.62
C ILE A 117 2.18 -6.52 13.00
N ALA A 118 2.63 -7.76 13.13
CA ALA A 118 3.16 -8.31 14.37
C ALA A 118 4.48 -7.66 14.83
N ALA A 119 5.25 -7.06 13.90
CA ALA A 119 6.48 -6.34 14.21
C ALA A 119 6.24 -4.91 14.71
N TYR A 120 4.99 -4.43 14.73
CA TYR A 120 4.63 -3.15 15.35
C TYR A 120 4.79 -3.23 16.87
N CYS A 121 5.56 -2.32 17.45
CA CYS A 121 5.83 -2.26 18.89
C CYS A 121 5.20 -1.04 19.56
N ASP A 122 5.32 0.14 18.94
CA ASP A 122 4.87 1.42 19.48
C ASP A 122 4.57 2.44 18.38
N ASP A 123 4.14 3.65 18.76
CA ASP A 123 3.78 4.72 17.83
C ASP A 123 4.94 5.28 17.00
N ARG A 124 6.20 4.95 17.33
CA ARG A 124 7.41 5.33 16.60
C ARG A 124 7.91 4.23 15.67
N SER A 125 7.28 3.07 15.67
CA SER A 125 7.66 1.95 14.82
C SER A 125 7.56 2.30 13.33
N ILE A 126 8.58 1.91 12.56
CA ILE A 126 8.54 1.85 11.10
C ILE A 126 8.92 0.42 10.72
N VAL A 127 8.01 -0.32 10.06
CA VAL A 127 8.30 -1.70 9.65
C VAL A 127 8.37 -1.76 8.13
N VAL A 128 9.48 -2.28 7.61
CA VAL A 128 9.76 -2.35 6.17
C VAL A 128 10.13 -3.79 5.79
N PRO A 129 9.53 -4.34 4.72
CA PRO A 129 10.00 -5.61 4.17
C PRO A 129 11.35 -5.44 3.48
N VAL A 130 12.21 -6.44 3.65
CA VAL A 130 13.53 -6.52 3.00
C VAL A 130 13.67 -7.83 2.25
N LYS A 131 14.01 -7.74 0.97
CA LYS A 131 14.37 -8.86 0.11
C LYS A 131 15.71 -8.57 -0.57
N ASP A 132 16.68 -9.46 -0.42
CA ASP A 132 18.00 -9.34 -1.04
C ASP A 132 18.67 -7.97 -0.79
N ARG A 133 18.57 -7.46 0.45
CA ARG A 133 19.05 -6.13 0.90
C ARG A 133 18.33 -4.93 0.28
N GLN A 134 17.22 -5.15 -0.40
CA GLN A 134 16.39 -4.08 -0.95
C GLN A 134 15.16 -3.87 -0.08
N LEU A 135 14.88 -2.61 0.24
CA LEU A 135 13.67 -2.21 0.95
C LEU A 135 12.49 -2.23 -0.01
N GLY A 136 11.40 -2.89 0.40
CA GLY A 136 10.20 -3.05 -0.41
C GLY A 136 8.97 -2.34 0.16
N ASN A 137 7.82 -2.70 -0.35
CA ASN A 137 6.49 -2.29 0.10
C ASN A 137 5.66 -3.52 0.49
N PRO A 138 4.63 -3.34 1.34
CA PRO A 138 4.17 -2.12 1.99
C PRO A 138 5.03 -1.71 3.19
N VAL A 139 4.91 -0.44 3.61
CA VAL A 139 5.59 0.07 4.81
C VAL A 139 4.54 0.35 5.89
N LEU A 140 4.78 -0.14 7.11
CA LEU A 140 3.96 0.18 8.28
C LEU A 140 4.57 1.37 9.02
N TRP A 141 3.73 2.35 9.32
CA TRP A 141 4.09 3.61 9.97
C TRP A 141 3.30 3.76 11.27
N GLY A 142 3.99 3.89 12.38
CA GLY A 142 3.39 4.25 13.65
C GLY A 142 2.91 5.71 13.66
N LYS A 143 1.98 6.01 14.54
CA LYS A 143 1.24 7.29 14.61
C LYS A 143 2.14 8.52 14.73
N ALA A 144 3.29 8.42 15.38
CA ALA A 144 4.24 9.51 15.52
C ALA A 144 4.72 10.07 14.17
N HIS A 145 4.71 9.25 13.11
CA HIS A 145 5.14 9.65 11.76
C HIS A 145 4.04 10.29 10.91
N PHE A 146 2.77 10.27 11.34
CA PHE A 146 1.65 10.77 10.53
C PHE A 146 1.80 12.24 10.16
N LYS A 147 2.27 13.08 11.11
CA LYS A 147 2.51 14.50 10.84
C LYS A 147 3.54 14.72 9.72
N THR A 148 4.61 13.94 9.73
CA THR A 148 5.65 13.99 8.68
C THR A 148 5.11 13.49 7.34
N LEU A 149 4.36 12.38 7.33
CA LEU A 149 3.70 11.87 6.12
C LEU A 149 2.73 12.91 5.52
N LEU A 150 1.99 13.65 6.37
CA LEU A 150 1.07 14.71 5.94
C LEU A 150 1.79 15.95 5.38
N SER A 151 3.09 16.14 5.65
CA SER A 151 3.88 17.26 5.13
C SER A 151 4.58 16.95 3.80
N LEU A 152 4.53 15.70 3.31
CA LEU A 152 5.15 15.32 2.03
C LEU A 152 4.51 16.04 0.85
N THR A 153 5.33 16.35 -0.17
CA THR A 153 4.90 17.03 -1.41
C THR A 153 5.51 16.39 -2.65
N GLY A 154 4.85 16.57 -3.80
CA GLY A 154 5.31 16.07 -5.11
C GLY A 154 5.30 14.55 -5.23
N ASP A 155 6.20 14.02 -6.04
CA ASP A 155 6.33 12.57 -6.29
C ASP A 155 7.28 11.87 -5.30
N ARG A 156 7.79 12.59 -4.31
CA ARG A 156 8.61 12.00 -3.26
C ARG A 156 7.74 11.08 -2.40
N GLY A 157 8.01 9.80 -2.47
CA GLY A 157 7.46 8.83 -1.53
C GLY A 157 8.03 9.04 -0.12
N ALA A 158 7.56 8.26 0.84
CA ALA A 158 8.03 8.33 2.22
C ALA A 158 9.47 7.78 2.43
N ARG A 159 10.22 7.53 1.36
CA ARG A 159 11.56 6.91 1.43
C ARG A 159 12.59 7.78 2.18
N SER A 160 12.53 9.11 2.03
CA SER A 160 13.39 10.02 2.78
C SER A 160 13.15 9.94 4.30
N ILE A 161 11.91 9.68 4.71
CA ILE A 161 11.57 9.52 6.12
C ILE A 161 12.22 8.25 6.70
N LEU A 162 12.35 7.18 5.91
CA LEU A 162 13.06 5.96 6.33
C LEU A 162 14.53 6.25 6.61
N GLU A 163 15.18 7.06 5.75
CA GLU A 163 16.60 7.41 5.89
C GLU A 163 16.85 8.29 7.13
N GLU A 164 15.93 9.20 7.42
CA GLU A 164 16.01 10.10 8.59
C GLU A 164 15.70 9.38 9.93
N ASN A 165 15.04 8.22 9.89
CA ASN A 165 14.59 7.49 11.08
C ASN A 165 15.15 6.06 11.13
N ARG A 166 16.36 5.82 10.62
CA ARG A 166 16.95 4.46 10.49
C ARG A 166 16.95 3.67 11.79
N GLU A 167 17.14 4.32 12.94
CA GLU A 167 17.16 3.70 14.26
C GLU A 167 15.77 3.20 14.71
N ARG A 168 14.70 3.62 14.03
CA ARG A 168 13.32 3.21 14.27
C ARG A 168 12.79 2.21 13.26
N VAL A 169 13.59 1.92 12.25
CA VAL A 169 13.21 0.98 11.18
C VAL A 169 13.45 -0.45 11.66
N THR A 170 12.38 -1.22 11.68
CA THR A 170 12.42 -2.67 11.85
C THR A 170 12.33 -3.34 10.48
N GLU A 171 13.39 -3.97 10.06
CA GLU A 171 13.47 -4.72 8.81
C GLU A 171 12.89 -6.13 9.02
N VAL A 172 11.92 -6.51 8.20
CA VAL A 172 11.36 -7.86 8.18
C VAL A 172 11.81 -8.55 6.89
N THR A 173 12.73 -9.49 7.01
CA THR A 173 13.21 -10.27 5.86
C THR A 173 12.10 -11.16 5.33
N VAL A 174 11.87 -11.10 4.01
CA VAL A 174 10.92 -11.95 3.28
C VAL A 174 11.64 -12.78 2.23
N THR A 175 11.06 -13.92 1.88
CA THR A 175 11.59 -14.82 0.84
C THR A 175 10.99 -14.54 -0.54
N ASP A 176 9.77 -14.03 -0.57
CA ASP A 176 9.02 -13.73 -1.77
C ASP A 176 9.42 -12.35 -2.34
N SER A 177 9.56 -12.27 -3.67
CA SER A 177 9.88 -11.02 -4.37
C SER A 177 8.69 -10.07 -4.49
N GLY A 178 7.49 -10.47 -4.11
CA GLY A 178 6.26 -9.68 -4.23
C GLY A 178 6.33 -8.30 -3.60
N VAL A 179 7.20 -8.10 -2.59
CA VAL A 179 7.41 -6.80 -1.93
C VAL A 179 8.22 -5.80 -2.77
N LEU A 180 8.87 -6.26 -3.85
CA LEU A 180 9.69 -5.45 -4.76
C LEU A 180 9.03 -5.26 -6.13
N LEU A 181 7.94 -5.99 -6.41
CA LEU A 181 7.33 -6.06 -7.75
C LEU A 181 6.01 -5.29 -7.78
N ASP A 182 5.99 -4.26 -8.60
CA ASP A 182 4.78 -3.51 -8.97
C ASP A 182 4.47 -3.66 -10.46
N ALA A 183 3.20 -3.58 -10.83
CA ALA A 183 2.74 -3.73 -12.21
C ALA A 183 2.82 -2.40 -12.98
N ASP A 184 4.01 -1.80 -13.07
CA ASP A 184 4.19 -0.48 -13.68
C ASP A 184 4.23 -0.49 -15.21
N THR A 185 4.56 -1.64 -15.82
CA THR A 185 4.60 -1.83 -17.27
C THR A 185 3.88 -3.13 -17.67
N PRO A 186 3.49 -3.28 -18.97
CA PRO A 186 2.91 -4.53 -19.47
C PRO A 186 3.81 -5.75 -19.22
N GLU A 187 5.12 -5.58 -19.40
CA GLU A 187 6.11 -6.63 -19.19
C GLU A 187 6.19 -7.04 -17.72
N ALA A 188 6.18 -6.05 -16.80
CA ALA A 188 6.16 -6.32 -15.36
C ALA A 188 4.87 -7.04 -14.95
N LEU A 189 3.72 -6.66 -15.51
CA LEU A 189 2.45 -7.34 -15.25
C LEU A 189 2.49 -8.80 -15.71
N GLU A 190 3.08 -9.10 -16.85
CA GLU A 190 3.20 -10.47 -17.34
C GLU A 190 4.13 -11.31 -16.45
N GLN A 191 5.30 -10.78 -16.07
CA GLN A 191 6.19 -11.43 -15.10
C GLN A 191 5.49 -11.74 -13.76
N ILE A 192 4.67 -10.80 -13.30
CA ILE A 192 3.88 -10.97 -12.07
C ILE A 192 2.86 -12.10 -12.23
N ARG A 193 2.21 -12.25 -13.40
CA ARG A 193 1.27 -13.33 -13.69
C ARG A 193 1.96 -14.70 -13.71
N GLU A 194 3.11 -14.79 -14.37
CA GLU A 194 3.88 -16.03 -14.48
C GLU A 194 4.41 -16.54 -13.14
N SER A 195 4.72 -15.64 -12.19
CA SER A 195 5.28 -16.00 -10.88
C SER A 195 4.32 -16.77 -9.96
N LEU A 196 3.03 -16.88 -10.31
CA LEU A 196 2.01 -17.63 -9.57
C LEU A 196 1.52 -18.87 -10.33
N SER A 197 2.07 -19.16 -11.50
CA SER A 197 1.79 -20.37 -12.28
C SER A 197 2.69 -21.50 -11.85
#